data_b115044d26d47f6efdf4e3c3a63df641
#
_entry.id   b115044d26d47f6efdf4e3c3a63df641
#
_cell.length_a   1.000
_cell.length_b   1.000
_cell.length_c   1.000
_cell.angle_alpha   90.00
_cell.angle_beta   90.00
_cell.angle_gamma   90.00
#
_symmetry.space_group_name_H-M   'P 1'
#
loop_
_entity.id
_entity.type
_entity.pdbx_description
1 polymer ?
#
loop_
_entity_poly.entity_id
_entity_poly.type
_entity_poly.pdbx_seq_one_letter_code
_entity_poly.pdbx_strand_id
1 'polypeptide(L)'
;MDDRQIVDLYFARDERAIKETDNKYGRLCRRIAFDILHSREDAEECVNDTYAGVWNAIPPTRPNDLTAFVCKIARNLSLKRLAYLTCEKRKPEALLPLDELAEILPDDRFAPHAGDGDVGRAIDRFLRTQTAEVRGVFIRRYFYFEPIAAIAGQYGFTQSKVKNMLFTARKRLKTFLIKEGIEC
;
A
#
# COMPACT_ATOMS: atom_id res chain seq x y z
N MET A 1 0.10 23.07 3.04
CA MET A 1 1.07 22.89 4.12
C MET A 1 2.07 21.81 3.70
N ASP A 2 3.36 21.86 4.12
CA ASP A 2 4.32 20.81 3.85
C ASP A 2 4.20 19.65 4.86
N ASP A 3 4.86 18.51 4.57
CA ASP A 3 4.72 17.31 5.40
C ASP A 3 5.28 17.46 6.81
N ARG A 4 6.36 18.21 6.95
CA ARG A 4 6.99 18.45 8.26
C ARG A 4 6.07 19.26 9.15
N GLN A 5 5.45 20.31 8.61
CA GLN A 5 4.49 21.13 9.34
C GLN A 5 3.26 20.32 9.75
N ILE A 6 2.75 19.42 8.89
CA ILE A 6 1.63 18.53 9.24
C ILE A 6 2.04 17.59 10.38
N VAL A 7 3.23 16.99 10.32
CA VAL A 7 3.75 16.13 11.40
C VAL A 7 3.91 16.90 12.70
N ASP A 8 4.40 18.15 12.65
CA ASP A 8 4.54 18.99 13.84
C ASP A 8 3.18 19.31 14.49
N LEU A 9 2.12 19.51 13.69
CA LEU A 9 0.75 19.65 14.22
C LEU A 9 0.29 18.38 14.97
N TYR A 10 0.58 17.17 14.44
CA TYR A 10 0.30 15.91 15.13
C TYR A 10 1.05 15.81 16.46
N PHE A 11 2.33 16.22 16.49
CA PHE A 11 3.09 16.25 17.74
C PHE A 11 2.53 17.25 18.75
N ALA A 12 2.01 18.38 18.28
CA ALA A 12 1.33 19.37 19.10
C ALA A 12 -0.10 18.95 19.53
N ARG A 13 -0.59 17.79 19.06
CA ARG A 13 -1.98 17.34 19.26
C ARG A 13 -3.01 18.39 18.77
N ASP A 14 -2.69 19.09 17.70
CA ASP A 14 -3.57 20.06 17.08
C ASP A 14 -4.46 19.36 16.02
N GLU A 15 -5.78 19.44 16.20
CA GLU A 15 -6.76 18.79 15.30
C GLU A 15 -6.67 19.28 13.85
N ARG A 16 -6.09 20.46 13.60
CA ARG A 16 -5.80 20.93 12.24
C ARG A 16 -4.94 19.96 11.44
N ALA A 17 -4.14 19.12 12.12
CA ALA A 17 -3.35 18.07 11.48
C ALA A 17 -4.22 17.13 10.64
N ILE A 18 -5.39 16.73 11.14
CA ILE A 18 -6.33 15.83 10.44
C ILE A 18 -6.85 16.52 9.17
N LYS A 19 -7.27 17.78 9.29
CA LYS A 19 -7.78 18.56 8.16
C LYS A 19 -6.74 18.76 7.07
N GLU A 20 -5.50 19.06 7.45
CA GLU A 20 -4.39 19.23 6.50
C GLU A 20 -3.99 17.91 5.84
N THR A 21 -4.09 16.81 6.58
CA THR A 21 -3.88 15.45 6.02
C THR A 21 -4.97 15.10 5.00
N ASP A 22 -6.25 15.39 5.29
CA ASP A 22 -7.33 15.16 4.33
C ASP A 22 -7.19 16.05 3.09
N ASN A 23 -6.88 17.33 3.25
CA ASN A 23 -6.66 18.25 2.15
C ASN A 23 -5.58 17.76 1.19
N LYS A 24 -4.50 17.20 1.74
CA LYS A 24 -3.32 16.79 0.96
C LYS A 24 -3.43 15.36 0.43
N TYR A 25 -3.90 14.43 1.23
CA TYR A 25 -3.87 12.99 0.95
C TYR A 25 -5.24 12.33 0.83
N GLY A 26 -6.32 13.01 1.19
CA GLY A 26 -7.66 12.44 1.21
C GLY A 26 -8.10 11.84 -0.11
N ARG A 27 -7.80 12.51 -1.24
CA ARG A 27 -8.09 11.95 -2.58
C ARG A 27 -7.34 10.65 -2.84
N LEU A 28 -6.09 10.56 -2.42
CA LEU A 28 -5.26 9.37 -2.59
C LEU A 28 -5.73 8.24 -1.68
N CYS A 29 -6.05 8.53 -0.41
CA CYS A 29 -6.58 7.55 0.52
C CYS A 29 -7.92 6.98 0.03
N ARG A 30 -8.85 7.83 -0.43
CA ARG A 30 -10.14 7.39 -0.99
C ARG A 30 -9.95 6.50 -2.20
N ARG A 31 -8.99 6.84 -3.08
CA ARG A 31 -8.66 6.02 -4.24
C ARG A 31 -8.14 4.65 -3.82
N ILE A 32 -7.16 4.59 -2.93
CA ILE A 32 -6.60 3.31 -2.42
C ILE A 32 -7.70 2.46 -1.79
N ALA A 33 -8.52 3.04 -0.92
CA ALA A 33 -9.60 2.33 -0.26
C ALA A 33 -10.65 1.82 -1.27
N PHE A 34 -11.05 2.66 -2.23
CA PHE A 34 -12.02 2.27 -3.25
C PHE A 34 -11.49 1.20 -4.21
N ASP A 35 -10.22 1.27 -4.61
CA ASP A 35 -9.60 0.26 -5.49
C ASP A 35 -9.49 -1.12 -4.81
N ILE A 36 -9.50 -1.15 -3.48
CA ILE A 36 -9.50 -2.40 -2.67
C ILE A 36 -10.93 -2.88 -2.39
N LEU A 37 -11.82 -2.00 -1.95
CA LEU A 37 -13.12 -2.37 -1.40
C LEU A 37 -14.25 -2.38 -2.43
N HIS A 38 -14.09 -1.64 -3.54
CA HIS A 38 -15.11 -1.43 -4.58
C HIS A 38 -16.45 -0.93 -4.04
N SER A 39 -16.47 -0.36 -2.84
CA SER A 39 -17.60 0.26 -2.15
C SER A 39 -17.21 1.67 -1.73
N ARG A 40 -18.02 2.68 -2.07
CA ARG A 40 -17.77 4.06 -1.66
C ARG A 40 -17.94 4.24 -0.16
N GLU A 41 -18.96 3.62 0.40
CA GLU A 41 -19.30 3.72 1.82
C GLU A 41 -18.18 3.12 2.67
N ASP A 42 -17.77 1.88 2.38
CA ASP A 42 -16.66 1.25 3.07
C ASP A 42 -15.33 2.01 2.88
N ALA A 43 -15.12 2.59 1.71
CA ALA A 43 -13.92 3.39 1.45
C ALA A 43 -13.88 4.67 2.28
N GLU A 44 -14.99 5.40 2.44
CA GLU A 44 -15.07 6.60 3.29
C GLU A 44 -14.87 6.23 4.77
N GLU A 45 -15.44 5.13 5.23
CA GLU A 45 -15.22 4.61 6.59
C GLU A 45 -13.71 4.34 6.82
N CYS A 46 -13.06 3.62 5.91
CA CYS A 46 -11.63 3.34 6.00
C CYS A 46 -10.75 4.60 5.94
N VAL A 47 -11.17 5.63 5.22
CA VAL A 47 -10.45 6.90 5.18
C VAL A 47 -10.53 7.62 6.54
N ASN A 48 -11.70 7.64 7.17
CA ASN A 48 -11.87 8.21 8.51
C ASN A 48 -11.02 7.45 9.54
N ASP A 49 -11.04 6.11 9.48
CA ASP A 49 -10.20 5.25 10.32
C ASP A 49 -8.70 5.50 10.07
N THR A 50 -8.33 5.83 8.82
CA THR A 50 -6.95 6.18 8.48
C THR A 50 -6.49 7.41 9.24
N TYR A 51 -7.31 8.45 9.32
CA TYR A 51 -6.95 9.66 10.07
C TYR A 51 -6.83 9.39 11.57
N ALA A 52 -7.73 8.59 12.13
CA ALA A 52 -7.61 8.13 13.52
C ALA A 52 -6.32 7.29 13.73
N GLY A 53 -5.99 6.42 12.78
CA GLY A 53 -4.76 5.64 12.81
C GLY A 53 -3.50 6.51 12.77
N VAL A 54 -3.45 7.52 11.91
CA VAL A 54 -2.34 8.49 11.85
C VAL A 54 -2.23 9.28 13.15
N TRP A 55 -3.37 9.76 13.68
CA TRP A 55 -3.43 10.48 14.96
C TRP A 55 -2.87 9.69 16.12
N ASN A 56 -3.19 8.40 16.19
CA ASN A 56 -2.72 7.52 17.26
C ASN A 56 -1.25 7.12 17.09
N ALA A 57 -0.74 7.08 15.86
CA ALA A 57 0.62 6.67 15.57
C ALA A 57 1.64 7.84 15.69
N ILE A 58 1.21 9.08 15.53
CA ILE A 58 2.02 10.29 15.66
C ILE A 58 1.50 11.13 16.85
N PRO A 59 2.29 11.38 17.90
CA PRO A 59 3.54 10.73 18.28
C PRO A 59 3.32 9.30 18.81
N PRO A 60 4.37 8.48 19.01
CA PRO A 60 5.79 8.84 19.02
C PRO A 60 6.46 8.74 17.64
N THR A 61 5.84 8.10 16.65
CA THR A 61 6.44 7.91 15.33
C THR A 61 6.59 9.25 14.59
N ARG A 62 7.80 9.51 14.06
CA ARG A 62 8.04 10.64 13.15
C ARG A 62 8.38 10.09 11.76
N PRO A 63 7.40 10.02 10.84
CA PRO A 63 7.64 9.45 9.52
C PRO A 63 8.60 10.31 8.69
N ASN A 64 9.52 9.65 7.98
CA ASN A 64 10.41 10.33 7.02
C ASN A 64 9.66 10.73 5.74
N ASP A 65 8.61 9.97 5.39
CA ASP A 65 7.73 10.21 4.25
C ASP A 65 6.28 10.06 4.74
N LEU A 66 5.61 11.20 4.90
CA LEU A 66 4.22 11.23 5.38
C LEU A 66 3.26 10.63 4.36
N THR A 67 3.52 10.79 3.06
CA THR A 67 2.69 10.20 2.00
C THR A 67 2.68 8.67 2.12
N ALA A 68 3.88 8.06 2.17
CA ALA A 68 4.02 6.62 2.31
C ALA A 68 3.40 6.11 3.62
N PHE A 69 3.55 6.86 4.71
CA PHE A 69 3.02 6.51 6.02
C PHE A 69 1.48 6.49 6.03
N VAL A 70 0.83 7.55 5.54
CA VAL A 70 -0.63 7.66 5.46
C VAL A 70 -1.20 6.61 4.52
N CYS A 71 -0.61 6.44 3.32
CA CYS A 71 -1.05 5.43 2.35
C CYS A 71 -0.94 4.00 2.90
N LYS A 72 0.11 3.69 3.68
CA LYS A 72 0.28 2.40 4.34
C LYS A 72 -0.87 2.11 5.31
N ILE A 73 -1.24 3.09 6.14
CA ILE A 73 -2.33 2.95 7.09
C ILE A 73 -3.66 2.75 6.34
N ALA A 74 -3.97 3.60 5.35
CA ALA A 74 -5.19 3.49 4.54
C ALA A 74 -5.31 2.12 3.87
N ARG A 75 -4.23 1.64 3.27
CA ARG A 75 -4.16 0.32 2.65
C ARG A 75 -4.41 -0.81 3.64
N ASN A 76 -3.73 -0.80 4.78
CA ASN A 76 -3.84 -1.86 5.77
C ASN A 76 -5.26 -1.95 6.35
N LEU A 77 -5.90 -0.82 6.62
CA LEU A 77 -7.29 -0.76 7.08
C LEU A 77 -8.26 -1.27 6.03
N SER A 78 -8.08 -0.87 4.77
CA SER A 78 -8.91 -1.33 3.66
C SER A 78 -8.80 -2.83 3.43
N LEU A 79 -7.59 -3.41 3.55
CA LEU A 79 -7.38 -4.85 3.44
C LEU A 79 -7.99 -5.62 4.62
N LYS A 80 -7.88 -5.08 5.83
CA LYS A 80 -8.53 -5.65 7.02
C LYS A 80 -10.05 -5.65 6.86
N ARG A 81 -10.63 -4.55 6.36
CA ARG A 81 -12.06 -4.45 6.07
C ARG A 81 -12.50 -5.44 4.99
N LEU A 82 -11.72 -5.57 3.91
CA LEU A 82 -12.00 -6.54 2.84
C LEU A 82 -11.96 -7.98 3.36
N ALA A 83 -10.96 -8.35 4.16
CA ALA A 83 -10.87 -9.67 4.78
C ALA A 83 -12.10 -9.96 5.65
N TYR A 84 -12.55 -8.97 6.44
CA TYR A 84 -13.79 -9.10 7.22
C TYR A 84 -15.01 -9.33 6.32
N LEU A 85 -15.19 -8.52 5.28
CA LEU A 85 -16.32 -8.63 4.34
C LEU A 85 -16.31 -9.94 3.53
N THR A 86 -15.13 -10.46 3.19
CA THR A 86 -15.00 -11.73 2.45
C THR A 86 -15.24 -12.94 3.34
N CYS A 87 -14.87 -12.89 4.63
CA CYS A 87 -15.23 -13.92 5.59
C CYS A 87 -16.75 -14.08 5.73
N GLU A 88 -17.49 -12.98 5.70
CA GLU A 88 -18.97 -13.04 5.78
C GLU A 88 -19.64 -13.54 4.49
N LYS A 89 -19.07 -13.28 3.33
CA LYS A 89 -19.75 -13.48 2.01
C LYS A 89 -19.32 -14.71 1.22
N ARG A 90 -18.31 -15.50 1.64
CA ARG A 90 -17.79 -16.68 0.91
C ARG A 90 -18.02 -16.62 -0.62
N LYS A 91 -17.34 -15.69 -1.30
CA LYS A 91 -17.21 -15.74 -2.76
C LYS A 91 -15.76 -15.59 -3.16
N PRO A 92 -15.13 -16.62 -3.79
CA PRO A 92 -13.76 -16.56 -4.28
C PRO A 92 -13.77 -16.06 -5.72
N GLU A 93 -13.79 -14.76 -5.96
CA GLU A 93 -13.71 -14.27 -7.36
C GLU A 93 -13.05 -12.90 -7.57
N ALA A 94 -12.04 -12.57 -6.81
CA ALA A 94 -11.05 -11.60 -7.26
C ALA A 94 -9.72 -11.94 -6.61
N LEU A 95 -8.80 -12.48 -7.37
CA LEU A 95 -7.39 -12.56 -6.98
C LEU A 95 -6.92 -11.14 -6.68
N LEU A 96 -6.83 -10.82 -5.40
CA LEU A 96 -6.29 -9.53 -4.96
C LEU A 96 -4.82 -9.45 -5.38
N PRO A 97 -4.30 -8.27 -5.68
CA PRO A 97 -2.87 -8.09 -5.94
C PRO A 97 -1.98 -8.71 -4.86
N LEU A 98 -2.50 -8.85 -3.63
CA LEU A 98 -1.78 -9.51 -2.53
C LEU A 98 -1.71 -11.02 -2.67
N ASP A 99 -2.73 -11.67 -3.22
CA ASP A 99 -2.67 -13.11 -3.48
C ASP A 99 -1.57 -13.42 -4.50
N GLU A 100 -1.34 -12.51 -5.44
CA GLU A 100 -0.22 -12.59 -6.38
C GLU A 100 1.16 -12.48 -5.68
N LEU A 101 1.24 -11.78 -4.54
CA LEU A 101 2.46 -11.67 -3.73
C LEU A 101 2.51 -12.73 -2.62
N ALA A 102 1.38 -13.23 -2.14
CA ALA A 102 1.32 -14.26 -1.10
C ALA A 102 2.05 -15.56 -1.51
N GLU A 103 2.07 -15.88 -2.82
CA GLU A 103 2.88 -16.98 -3.35
C GLU A 103 4.40 -16.79 -3.20
N ILE A 104 4.84 -15.59 -2.80
CA ILE A 104 6.26 -15.21 -2.80
C ILE A 104 6.71 -14.77 -1.40
N LEU A 105 5.79 -14.32 -0.56
CA LEU A 105 6.09 -13.78 0.76
C LEU A 105 5.67 -14.76 1.85
N PRO A 106 6.45 -14.94 2.92
CA PRO A 106 6.13 -15.83 4.03
C PRO A 106 4.79 -15.47 4.68
N ASP A 107 3.98 -16.45 5.01
CA ASP A 107 2.60 -16.37 5.52
C ASP A 107 2.41 -15.45 6.76
N ASP A 108 3.46 -15.28 7.56
CA ASP A 108 3.36 -14.65 8.89
C ASP A 108 3.72 -13.16 8.91
N ARG A 109 3.99 -12.52 7.76
CA ARG A 109 4.63 -11.19 7.71
C ARG A 109 3.84 -10.10 7.00
N PHE A 110 2.59 -10.35 6.65
CA PHE A 110 1.60 -9.33 6.32
C PHE A 110 0.91 -8.75 7.56
N ALA A 111 1.48 -8.97 8.75
CA ALA A 111 1.06 -8.26 9.95
C ALA A 111 1.14 -6.73 9.74
N PRO A 112 0.27 -5.95 10.39
CA PRO A 112 0.16 -4.49 10.20
C PRO A 112 1.45 -3.69 10.36
N HIS A 113 2.55 -4.33 10.70
CA HIS A 113 3.88 -3.75 10.97
C HIS A 113 4.92 -4.00 9.86
N ALA A 114 4.53 -4.57 8.72
CA ALA A 114 5.45 -5.00 7.65
C ALA A 114 6.21 -3.87 6.90
N GLY A 115 6.23 -2.66 7.40
CA GLY A 115 7.03 -1.56 6.81
C GLY A 115 8.41 -1.37 7.43
N ASP A 116 8.63 -1.83 8.66
CA ASP A 116 9.91 -1.69 9.39
C ASP A 116 10.64 -3.03 9.57
N GLY A 117 10.04 -4.15 9.13
CA GLY A 117 10.66 -5.48 9.17
C GLY A 117 11.71 -5.70 8.08
N ASP A 118 12.51 -6.77 8.25
CA ASP A 118 13.57 -7.15 7.31
C ASP A 118 13.04 -7.36 5.87
N VAL A 119 11.82 -7.88 5.72
CA VAL A 119 11.14 -8.08 4.43
C VAL A 119 10.86 -6.75 3.73
N GLY A 120 10.32 -5.75 4.43
CA GLY A 120 10.03 -4.44 3.84
C GLY A 120 11.30 -3.75 3.33
N ARG A 121 12.38 -3.81 4.12
CA ARG A 121 13.69 -3.28 3.73
C ARG A 121 14.29 -4.05 2.54
N ALA A 122 14.11 -5.36 2.49
CA ALA A 122 14.56 -6.18 1.36
C ALA A 122 13.79 -5.85 0.07
N ILE A 123 12.47 -5.64 0.15
CA ILE A 123 11.65 -5.22 -1.00
C ILE A 123 12.10 -3.83 -1.50
N ASP A 124 12.36 -2.88 -0.60
CA ASP A 124 12.87 -1.55 -1.00
C ASP A 124 14.24 -1.66 -1.71
N ARG A 125 15.18 -2.44 -1.16
CA ARG A 125 16.47 -2.71 -1.83
C ARG A 125 16.27 -3.34 -3.21
N PHE A 126 15.40 -4.35 -3.31
CA PHE A 126 15.07 -4.97 -4.59
C PHE A 126 14.52 -3.94 -5.60
N LEU A 127 13.55 -3.13 -5.20
CA LEU A 127 12.93 -2.14 -6.09
C LEU A 127 13.93 -1.08 -6.58
N ARG A 128 14.93 -0.73 -5.78
CA ARG A 128 16.02 0.17 -6.19
C ARG A 128 16.89 -0.43 -7.31
N THR A 129 16.98 -1.75 -7.40
CA THR A 129 17.74 -2.42 -8.50
C THR A 129 16.95 -2.51 -9.81
N GLN A 130 15.64 -2.25 -9.79
CA GLN A 130 14.80 -2.33 -10.98
C GLN A 130 14.82 -1.02 -11.78
N THR A 131 14.51 -1.11 -13.08
CA THR A 131 14.31 0.08 -13.91
C THR A 131 13.16 0.94 -13.37
N ALA A 132 13.17 2.23 -13.67
CA ALA A 132 12.12 3.16 -13.21
C ALA A 132 10.71 2.71 -13.64
N GLU A 133 10.58 2.15 -14.85
CA GLU A 133 9.32 1.62 -15.35
C GLU A 133 8.83 0.41 -14.53
N VAL A 134 9.68 -0.60 -14.34
CA VAL A 134 9.34 -1.81 -13.59
C VAL A 134 8.99 -1.46 -12.15
N ARG A 135 9.79 -0.60 -11.52
CA ARG A 135 9.55 -0.12 -10.16
C ARG A 135 8.22 0.61 -10.05
N GLY A 136 7.95 1.53 -10.99
CA GLY A 136 6.70 2.30 -11.00
C GLY A 136 5.48 1.41 -11.20
N VAL A 137 5.53 0.47 -12.15
CA VAL A 137 4.45 -0.51 -12.39
C VAL A 137 4.22 -1.39 -11.16
N PHE A 138 5.29 -1.86 -10.50
CA PHE A 138 5.23 -2.68 -9.30
C PHE A 138 4.58 -1.93 -8.14
N ILE A 139 5.04 -0.69 -7.85
CA ILE A 139 4.50 0.14 -6.78
C ILE A 139 3.02 0.45 -7.02
N ARG A 140 2.63 0.82 -8.25
CA ARG A 140 1.24 1.10 -8.59
C ARG A 140 0.33 -0.12 -8.38
N ARG A 141 0.79 -1.30 -8.79
CA ARG A 141 0.01 -2.53 -8.65
C ARG A 141 -0.12 -2.98 -7.20
N TYR A 142 0.99 -3.08 -6.46
CA TYR A 142 1.03 -3.72 -5.15
C TYR A 142 0.97 -2.76 -3.96
N PHE A 143 1.29 -1.49 -4.19
CA PHE A 143 1.23 -0.48 -3.15
C PHE A 143 -0.02 0.40 -3.25
N TYR A 144 -0.36 0.82 -4.47
CA TYR A 144 -1.56 1.63 -4.71
C TYR A 144 -2.77 0.83 -5.21
N PHE A 145 -2.65 -0.46 -5.45
CA PHE A 145 -3.70 -1.38 -5.92
C PHE A 145 -4.34 -0.98 -7.25
N GLU A 146 -3.65 -0.21 -8.07
CA GLU A 146 -4.18 0.22 -9.35
C GLU A 146 -4.49 -0.97 -10.27
N PRO A 147 -5.62 -0.93 -11.00
CA PRO A 147 -5.95 -1.93 -12.00
C PRO A 147 -4.91 -1.96 -13.13
N ILE A 148 -4.61 -3.14 -13.65
CA ILE A 148 -3.64 -3.30 -14.75
C ILE A 148 -3.98 -2.41 -15.95
N ALA A 149 -5.28 -2.23 -16.25
CA ALA A 149 -5.73 -1.35 -17.33
C ALA A 149 -5.36 0.12 -17.10
N ALA A 150 -5.50 0.61 -15.86
CA ALA A 150 -5.13 1.98 -15.50
C ALA A 150 -3.60 2.19 -15.60
N ILE A 151 -2.82 1.23 -15.07
CA ILE A 151 -1.36 1.26 -15.18
C ILE A 151 -0.91 1.27 -16.65
N ALA A 152 -1.50 0.40 -17.48
CA ALA A 152 -1.19 0.32 -18.90
C ALA A 152 -1.47 1.66 -19.59
N GLY A 153 -2.61 2.30 -19.32
CA GLY A 153 -2.96 3.60 -19.88
C GLY A 153 -1.98 4.71 -19.48
N GLN A 154 -1.53 4.73 -18.22
CA GLN A 154 -0.61 5.77 -17.73
C GLN A 154 0.80 5.68 -18.36
N TYR A 155 1.28 4.47 -18.63
CA TYR A 155 2.61 4.24 -19.22
C TYR A 155 2.60 4.10 -20.73
N GLY A 156 1.43 4.15 -21.39
CA GLY A 156 1.32 3.84 -22.82
C GLY A 156 1.68 2.40 -23.16
N PHE A 157 1.50 1.47 -22.22
CA PHE A 157 1.79 0.05 -22.42
C PHE A 157 0.52 -0.74 -22.72
N THR A 158 0.69 -1.93 -23.33
CA THR A 158 -0.40 -2.91 -23.40
C THR A 158 -0.58 -3.59 -22.04
N GLN A 159 -1.80 -4.03 -21.73
CA GLN A 159 -2.07 -4.79 -20.49
C GLN A 159 -1.19 -6.06 -20.40
N SER A 160 -0.96 -6.73 -21.53
CA SER A 160 -0.09 -7.91 -21.58
C SER A 160 1.36 -7.56 -21.22
N LYS A 161 1.89 -6.41 -21.67
CA LYS A 161 3.21 -5.93 -21.24
C LYS A 161 3.27 -5.71 -19.74
N VAL A 162 2.26 -5.04 -19.17
CA VAL A 162 2.21 -4.81 -17.71
C VAL A 162 2.15 -6.13 -16.95
N LYS A 163 1.30 -7.09 -17.36
CA LYS A 163 1.23 -8.43 -16.75
C LYS A 163 2.59 -9.15 -16.77
N ASN A 164 3.27 -9.13 -17.91
CA ASN A 164 4.59 -9.76 -18.05
C ASN A 164 5.65 -9.08 -17.18
N MET A 165 5.65 -7.74 -17.09
CA MET A 165 6.54 -6.99 -16.21
C MET A 165 6.33 -7.38 -14.74
N LEU A 166 5.09 -7.44 -14.29
CA LEU A 166 4.74 -7.83 -12.93
C LEU A 166 5.14 -9.28 -12.63
N PHE A 167 4.83 -10.21 -13.55
CA PHE A 167 5.23 -11.62 -13.41
C PHE A 167 6.76 -11.76 -13.28
N THR A 168 7.51 -11.11 -14.15
CA THR A 168 8.98 -11.16 -14.13
C THR A 168 9.53 -10.51 -12.86
N ALA A 169 8.95 -9.38 -12.42
CA ALA A 169 9.38 -8.69 -11.21
C ALA A 169 9.13 -9.56 -9.96
N ARG A 170 7.97 -10.23 -9.86
CA ARG A 170 7.69 -11.18 -8.77
C ARG A 170 8.71 -12.33 -8.72
N LYS A 171 9.00 -12.92 -9.86
CA LYS A 171 9.96 -14.04 -9.95
C LYS A 171 11.37 -13.63 -9.49
N ARG A 172 11.80 -12.42 -9.90
CA ARG A 172 13.08 -11.83 -9.47
C ARG A 172 13.07 -11.48 -7.98
N LEU A 173 11.95 -10.95 -7.47
CA LEU A 173 11.80 -10.63 -6.05
C LEU A 173 11.93 -11.89 -5.20
N LYS A 174 11.25 -13.00 -5.56
CA LYS A 174 11.37 -14.28 -4.87
C LYS A 174 12.83 -14.73 -4.78
N THR A 175 13.54 -14.74 -5.91
CA THR A 175 14.96 -15.11 -5.95
C THR A 175 15.83 -14.16 -5.10
N PHE A 176 15.50 -12.87 -5.08
CA PHE A 176 16.22 -11.88 -4.28
C PHE A 176 15.99 -12.12 -2.77
N LEU A 177 14.76 -12.36 -2.33
CA LEU A 177 14.41 -12.62 -0.93
C LEU A 177 15.12 -13.88 -0.42
N ILE A 178 15.13 -14.97 -1.21
CA ILE A 178 15.86 -16.21 -0.85
C ILE A 178 17.36 -15.92 -0.66
N LYS A 179 17.97 -15.09 -1.52
CA LYS A 179 19.39 -14.71 -1.39
C LYS A 179 19.67 -13.87 -0.14
N GLU A 180 18.70 -13.09 0.31
CA GLU A 180 18.77 -12.30 1.55
C GLU A 180 18.49 -13.15 2.81
N GLY A 181 18.32 -14.48 2.65
CA GLY A 181 18.03 -15.39 3.77
C GLY A 181 16.59 -15.32 4.27
N ILE A 182 15.68 -14.76 3.48
CA ILE A 182 14.25 -14.71 3.79
C ILE A 182 13.59 -15.93 3.12
N GLU A 183 13.15 -16.88 3.97
CA GLU A 183 12.40 -18.06 3.49
C GLU A 183 11.04 -17.62 2.94
N CYS A 184 10.72 -18.08 1.71
CA CYS A 184 9.48 -17.77 0.98
C CYS A 184 8.68 -19.03 0.71
#